data_33cafd4871288be3dbb52da34338d81d
#
_entry.id   33cafd4871288be3dbb52da34338d81d
#
_cell.length_a   1.000
_cell.length_b   1.000
_cell.length_c   1.000
_cell.angle_alpha   90.00
_cell.angle_beta   90.00
_cell.angle_gamma   90.00
#
_symmetry.space_group_name_H-M   'P 1'
#
loop_
_entity.id
_entity.type
_entity.pdbx_description
1 polymer ?
#
loop_
_entity_poly.entity_id
_entity_poly.type
_entity_poly.pdbx_seq_one_letter_code
_entity_poly.pdbx_strand_id
1 'polypeptide(L)'
;EQDCGTDQGLVTSSVIDGGDIIESLSERVLGRIVAKDVVDVTTGEVLIEAGTMMDEIMTAKVDQMGIEEIIVRSPITCETRYGICSACYGRDLGRGHQVNLGEAIGVVGAQSIGEPGTQLTMRTFHIGGAASGQAAQDNIQVNSDGVIRLHNIKVVDKPDGSLVAVSRSGELSLLDAVGRERERYKVPYGATIRVKDEASVAAGDIVATWDPHTHPIITEVAGTVKFSAMDEGVTITRQTDEFTGLSSISVIDPAERPTAGKDIRPAITLVDGKGKELNLAGTNVPAHYFLPHGAMVNLEDGVKVEVGDVVARIPQEGSKTRDITGGLPRVADLFEARKPKEPAILAEISGTVSFGKETKGKRRLVITPTDTSMLPEGSDHYEELIPKWRQLSVFEGEAVQKGEVVSEGPPSPHDILRLKGIPALAEYIVNEIQEVYRLQGVKINDKHIEVIVRQMLRKVEIASTGDSTFIKGEQAEHTAFLEECDRLKAEGLIPPTANRELLGITKASLSTESFISAASFQETTRVLTEAAVTGKRDYLRGLKENVIVGRLIPAGKGL
;
A
#
# COMPACT_ATOMS: atom_id res chain seq x y z
N GLU A 1 -10.60 -31.19 1.07
CA GLU A 1 -11.32 -30.96 -0.20
C GLU A 1 -10.33 -30.83 -1.35
N GLN A 2 -10.70 -31.32 -2.53
CA GLN A 2 -9.85 -31.16 -3.72
C GLN A 2 -9.99 -29.76 -4.30
N ASP A 3 -11.20 -29.23 -4.33
CA ASP A 3 -11.54 -27.90 -4.83
C ASP A 3 -12.67 -27.28 -4.01
N CYS A 4 -12.51 -26.02 -3.65
CA CYS A 4 -13.54 -25.24 -2.95
C CYS A 4 -14.52 -24.52 -3.90
N GLY A 5 -14.26 -24.56 -5.22
CA GLY A 5 -15.13 -23.96 -6.24
C GLY A 5 -15.10 -22.43 -6.31
N THR A 6 -14.12 -21.78 -5.66
CA THR A 6 -14.04 -20.30 -5.71
C THR A 6 -13.56 -19.80 -7.07
N ASP A 7 -14.20 -18.73 -7.56
CA ASP A 7 -13.77 -17.97 -8.74
C ASP A 7 -12.83 -16.81 -8.39
N GLN A 8 -12.62 -16.59 -7.08
CA GLN A 8 -11.76 -15.51 -6.61
C GLN A 8 -10.29 -15.93 -6.65
N GLY A 9 -9.44 -15.02 -7.08
CA GLY A 9 -8.00 -15.19 -7.13
C GLY A 9 -7.26 -13.92 -6.78
N LEU A 10 -5.94 -14.02 -6.73
CA LEU A 10 -5.05 -12.86 -6.63
C LEU A 10 -4.49 -12.54 -8.01
N VAL A 11 -4.49 -11.27 -8.36
CA VAL A 11 -3.82 -10.78 -9.56
C VAL A 11 -2.32 -10.90 -9.32
N THR A 12 -1.63 -11.57 -10.22
CA THR A 12 -0.17 -11.76 -10.18
C THR A 12 0.44 -11.15 -11.42
N SER A 13 1.39 -10.25 -11.25
CA SER A 13 2.20 -9.60 -12.29
C SER A 13 3.68 -9.82 -12.02
N SER A 14 4.54 -9.47 -12.98
CA SER A 14 5.98 -9.42 -12.77
C SER A 14 6.34 -8.37 -11.73
N VAL A 15 7.39 -8.62 -10.94
CA VAL A 15 7.95 -7.62 -10.02
C VAL A 15 9.08 -6.89 -10.74
N ILE A 16 8.85 -5.62 -11.02
CA ILE A 16 9.80 -4.74 -11.71
C ILE A 16 10.20 -3.64 -10.74
N ASP A 17 11.48 -3.39 -10.59
CA ASP A 17 12.02 -2.28 -9.80
C ASP A 17 13.10 -1.56 -10.61
N GLY A 18 12.86 -0.29 -10.91
CA GLY A 18 13.82 0.62 -11.53
C GLY A 18 14.35 0.20 -12.91
N GLY A 19 13.66 -0.66 -13.66
CA GLY A 19 14.09 -1.12 -14.97
C GLY A 19 14.64 -2.53 -15.02
N ASP A 20 14.82 -3.16 -13.86
CA ASP A 20 15.18 -4.57 -13.77
C ASP A 20 13.97 -5.42 -13.38
N ILE A 21 13.76 -6.52 -14.08
CA ILE A 21 12.76 -7.54 -13.71
C ILE A 21 13.37 -8.37 -12.59
N ILE A 22 12.93 -8.13 -11.35
CA ILE A 22 13.40 -8.86 -10.18
C ILE A 22 12.86 -10.29 -10.20
N GLU A 23 11.59 -10.45 -10.54
CA GLU A 23 10.92 -11.75 -10.61
C GLU A 23 9.93 -11.74 -11.76
N SER A 24 10.11 -12.67 -12.70
CA SER A 24 9.24 -12.76 -13.87
C SER A 24 7.85 -13.30 -13.48
N LEU A 25 6.85 -12.97 -14.29
CA LEU A 25 5.50 -13.53 -14.12
C LEU A 25 5.52 -15.05 -14.15
N SER A 26 6.32 -15.66 -15.05
CA SER A 26 6.47 -17.10 -15.19
C SER A 26 6.98 -17.77 -13.91
N GLU A 27 7.95 -17.18 -13.21
CA GLU A 27 8.44 -17.69 -11.92
C GLU A 27 7.37 -17.62 -10.82
N ARG A 28 6.59 -16.54 -10.77
CA ARG A 28 5.54 -16.33 -9.75
C ARG A 28 4.31 -17.22 -9.92
N VAL A 29 3.92 -17.50 -11.16
CA VAL A 29 2.74 -18.34 -11.45
C VAL A 29 3.07 -19.83 -11.53
N LEU A 30 4.33 -20.21 -11.57
CA LEU A 30 4.75 -21.60 -11.63
C LEU A 30 4.16 -22.41 -10.46
N GLY A 31 3.46 -23.51 -10.78
CA GLY A 31 2.81 -24.38 -9.80
C GLY A 31 1.54 -23.79 -9.17
N ARG A 32 1.00 -22.70 -9.69
CA ARG A 32 -0.31 -22.15 -9.32
C ARG A 32 -1.39 -22.67 -10.27
N ILE A 33 -2.64 -22.58 -9.85
CA ILE A 33 -3.81 -22.86 -10.68
C ILE A 33 -4.46 -21.54 -11.07
N VAL A 34 -4.79 -21.40 -12.34
CA VAL A 34 -5.42 -20.19 -12.89
C VAL A 34 -6.87 -20.11 -12.38
N ALA A 35 -7.26 -18.95 -11.86
CA ALA A 35 -8.61 -18.73 -11.31
C ALA A 35 -9.63 -18.34 -12.37
N LYS A 36 -9.22 -17.60 -13.40
CA LYS A 36 -10.08 -17.14 -14.50
C LYS A 36 -9.37 -17.36 -15.82
N ASP A 37 -10.16 -17.54 -16.88
CA ASP A 37 -9.61 -17.68 -18.23
C ASP A 37 -8.69 -16.50 -18.57
N VAL A 38 -7.52 -16.82 -19.10
CA VAL A 38 -6.59 -15.83 -19.63
C VAL A 38 -6.93 -15.64 -21.10
N VAL A 39 -7.41 -14.45 -21.42
CA VAL A 39 -7.89 -14.10 -22.76
C VAL A 39 -6.90 -13.13 -23.41
N ASP A 40 -6.55 -13.36 -24.64
CA ASP A 40 -5.79 -12.38 -25.44
C ASP A 40 -6.66 -11.15 -25.68
N VAL A 41 -6.20 -10.00 -25.20
CA VAL A 41 -6.91 -8.71 -25.32
C VAL A 41 -7.12 -8.32 -26.79
N THR A 42 -6.23 -8.79 -27.69
CA THR A 42 -6.25 -8.41 -29.11
C THR A 42 -7.19 -9.30 -29.93
N THR A 43 -7.16 -10.60 -29.69
CA THR A 43 -7.93 -11.58 -30.50
C THR A 43 -9.22 -12.03 -29.82
N GLY A 44 -9.32 -11.89 -28.50
CA GLY A 44 -10.45 -12.41 -27.72
C GLY A 44 -10.43 -13.93 -27.54
N GLU A 45 -9.34 -14.60 -27.95
CA GLU A 45 -9.18 -16.05 -27.78
C GLU A 45 -8.76 -16.39 -26.34
N VAL A 46 -9.27 -17.50 -25.82
CA VAL A 46 -8.85 -18.03 -24.51
C VAL A 46 -7.50 -18.73 -24.71
N LEU A 47 -6.45 -18.18 -24.12
CA LEU A 47 -5.09 -18.71 -24.18
C LEU A 47 -4.86 -19.81 -23.14
N ILE A 48 -5.40 -19.63 -21.94
CA ILE A 48 -5.31 -20.57 -20.82
C ILE A 48 -6.67 -20.63 -20.13
N GLU A 49 -7.21 -21.83 -20.02
CA GLU A 49 -8.50 -22.06 -19.35
C GLU A 49 -8.36 -22.00 -17.82
N ALA A 50 -9.41 -21.52 -17.15
CA ALA A 50 -9.51 -21.56 -15.69
C ALA A 50 -9.38 -23.01 -15.18
N GLY A 51 -8.74 -23.16 -14.01
CA GLY A 51 -8.49 -24.48 -13.42
C GLY A 51 -7.23 -25.19 -13.95
N THR A 52 -6.53 -24.61 -14.94
CA THR A 52 -5.27 -25.17 -15.45
C THR A 52 -4.13 -24.93 -14.46
N MET A 53 -3.35 -25.96 -14.16
CA MET A 53 -2.13 -25.84 -13.37
C MET A 53 -0.98 -25.35 -14.26
N MET A 54 -0.32 -24.28 -13.83
CA MET A 54 0.82 -23.71 -14.53
C MET A 54 2.07 -24.57 -14.31
N ASP A 55 2.43 -25.33 -15.32
CA ASP A 55 3.69 -26.07 -15.38
C ASP A 55 4.76 -25.30 -16.16
N GLU A 56 5.95 -25.88 -16.28
CA GLU A 56 7.09 -25.26 -16.98
C GLU A 56 6.80 -24.99 -18.47
N ILE A 57 5.94 -25.80 -19.10
CA ILE A 57 5.57 -25.62 -20.51
C ILE A 57 4.61 -24.46 -20.67
N MET A 58 3.62 -24.36 -19.76
CA MET A 58 2.64 -23.30 -19.78
C MET A 58 3.26 -21.95 -19.41
N THR A 59 4.17 -21.93 -18.43
CA THR A 59 4.89 -20.70 -18.06
C THR A 59 5.78 -20.18 -19.18
N ALA A 60 6.45 -21.08 -19.93
CA ALA A 60 7.22 -20.67 -21.11
C ALA A 60 6.32 -20.07 -22.21
N LYS A 61 5.07 -20.53 -22.36
CA LYS A 61 4.10 -19.92 -23.28
C LYS A 61 3.68 -18.53 -22.81
N VAL A 62 3.46 -18.32 -21.49
CA VAL A 62 3.13 -17.01 -20.92
C VAL A 62 4.19 -15.98 -21.30
N ASP A 63 5.47 -16.32 -21.16
CA ASP A 63 6.57 -15.44 -21.54
C ASP A 63 6.60 -15.12 -23.04
N GLN A 64 6.25 -16.11 -23.89
CA GLN A 64 6.20 -15.91 -25.36
C GLN A 64 4.99 -15.04 -25.78
N MET A 65 3.85 -15.20 -25.10
CA MET A 65 2.60 -14.51 -25.45
C MET A 65 2.55 -13.06 -24.94
N GLY A 66 3.48 -12.66 -24.06
CA GLY A 66 3.52 -11.30 -23.51
C GLY A 66 2.38 -10.97 -22.57
N ILE A 67 1.90 -11.94 -21.81
CA ILE A 67 0.86 -11.76 -20.81
C ILE A 67 1.46 -10.99 -19.62
N GLU A 68 0.82 -9.89 -19.20
CA GLU A 68 1.30 -9.04 -18.11
C GLU A 68 0.78 -9.47 -16.75
N GLU A 69 -0.47 -9.93 -16.69
CA GLU A 69 -1.16 -10.28 -15.45
C GLU A 69 -1.94 -11.57 -15.59
N ILE A 70 -1.90 -12.40 -14.57
CA ILE A 70 -2.70 -13.62 -14.47
C ILE A 70 -3.38 -13.66 -13.11
N ILE A 71 -4.68 -13.99 -13.10
CA ILE A 71 -5.42 -14.19 -11.87
C ILE A 71 -5.25 -15.66 -11.47
N VAL A 72 -4.50 -15.88 -10.37
CA VAL A 72 -4.21 -17.22 -9.86
C VAL A 72 -4.97 -17.50 -8.57
N ARG A 73 -5.30 -18.76 -8.35
CA ARG A 73 -5.88 -19.22 -7.08
C ARG A 73 -4.83 -19.13 -5.97
N SER A 74 -5.25 -18.67 -4.81
CA SER A 74 -4.39 -18.45 -3.66
C SER A 74 -4.94 -19.11 -2.40
N PRO A 75 -4.06 -19.54 -1.48
CA PRO A 75 -4.47 -19.93 -0.13
C PRO A 75 -5.32 -18.87 0.59
N ILE A 76 -5.11 -17.59 0.34
CA ILE A 76 -5.82 -16.48 1.00
C ILE A 76 -7.29 -16.40 0.57
N THR A 77 -7.56 -16.60 -0.71
CA THR A 77 -8.91 -16.54 -1.29
C THR A 77 -9.68 -17.86 -1.18
N CYS A 78 -9.05 -18.89 -0.62
CA CYS A 78 -9.66 -20.22 -0.49
C CYS A 78 -10.86 -20.20 0.47
N GLU A 79 -12.02 -20.69 0.02
CA GLU A 79 -13.28 -20.73 0.76
C GLU A 79 -13.47 -22.01 1.60
N THR A 80 -12.52 -22.94 1.55
CA THR A 80 -12.56 -24.16 2.38
C THR A 80 -12.65 -23.78 3.85
N ARG A 81 -13.60 -24.36 4.57
CA ARG A 81 -13.85 -24.05 6.00
C ARG A 81 -12.67 -24.44 6.88
N TYR A 82 -12.13 -25.62 6.70
CA TYR A 82 -10.98 -26.12 7.45
C TYR A 82 -9.85 -26.51 6.50
N GLY A 83 -8.69 -25.93 6.74
CA GLY A 83 -7.52 -26.12 5.87
C GLY A 83 -7.59 -25.33 4.57
N ILE A 84 -6.89 -25.80 3.55
CA ILE A 84 -6.81 -25.20 2.21
C ILE A 84 -7.04 -26.32 1.20
N CYS A 85 -7.86 -26.07 0.19
CA CYS A 85 -8.11 -27.06 -0.85
C CYS A 85 -6.87 -27.25 -1.75
N SER A 86 -6.77 -28.41 -2.36
CA SER A 86 -5.64 -28.78 -3.22
C SER A 86 -5.48 -27.84 -4.41
N ALA A 87 -6.59 -27.37 -4.99
CA ALA A 87 -6.57 -26.44 -6.12
C ALA A 87 -6.05 -25.03 -5.74
N CYS A 88 -6.43 -24.48 -4.57
CA CYS A 88 -5.92 -23.18 -4.14
C CYS A 88 -4.46 -23.21 -3.70
N TYR A 89 -3.97 -24.33 -3.21
CA TYR A 89 -2.55 -24.48 -2.89
C TYR A 89 -1.70 -24.74 -4.15
N GLY A 90 -2.24 -25.53 -5.09
CA GLY A 90 -1.59 -25.90 -6.34
C GLY A 90 -0.55 -27.01 -6.20
N ARG A 91 0.62 -26.83 -6.84
CA ARG A 91 1.70 -27.82 -6.94
C ARG A 91 2.43 -28.03 -5.62
N ASP A 92 2.74 -29.27 -5.30
CA ASP A 92 3.76 -29.62 -4.31
C ASP A 92 5.15 -29.37 -4.92
N LEU A 93 5.88 -28.41 -4.37
CA LEU A 93 7.18 -27.97 -4.88
C LEU A 93 8.26 -29.05 -4.76
N GLY A 94 8.11 -30.00 -3.83
CA GLY A 94 9.05 -31.10 -3.66
C GLY A 94 8.83 -32.25 -4.62
N ARG A 95 7.57 -32.52 -4.99
CA ARG A 95 7.19 -33.67 -5.80
C ARG A 95 6.79 -33.34 -7.23
N GLY A 96 6.50 -32.07 -7.52
CA GLY A 96 6.21 -31.62 -8.87
C GLY A 96 4.79 -31.85 -9.38
N HIS A 97 3.91 -32.49 -8.63
CA HIS A 97 2.49 -32.69 -8.96
C HIS A 97 1.60 -31.86 -8.00
N GLN A 98 0.31 -31.83 -8.29
CA GLN A 98 -0.66 -31.19 -7.39
C GLN A 98 -0.59 -31.80 -6.00
N VAL A 99 -0.69 -30.94 -4.95
CA VAL A 99 -0.56 -31.37 -3.55
C VAL A 99 -1.58 -32.44 -3.19
N ASN A 100 -1.12 -33.49 -2.48
CA ASN A 100 -2.01 -34.54 -1.99
C ASN A 100 -2.85 -34.03 -0.81
N LEU A 101 -4.06 -34.59 -0.67
CA LEU A 101 -4.86 -34.36 0.53
C LEU A 101 -4.13 -34.92 1.75
N GLY A 102 -4.20 -34.19 2.86
CA GLY A 102 -3.54 -34.57 4.09
C GLY A 102 -2.10 -34.09 4.25
N GLU A 103 -1.56 -33.31 3.30
CA GLU A 103 -0.24 -32.71 3.46
C GLU A 103 -0.29 -31.58 4.51
N ALA A 104 0.69 -31.56 5.42
CA ALA A 104 0.79 -30.57 6.50
C ALA A 104 1.42 -29.26 5.97
N ILE A 105 0.73 -28.56 5.08
CA ILE A 105 1.22 -27.38 4.37
C ILE A 105 1.62 -26.21 5.30
N GLY A 106 0.98 -26.07 6.45
CA GLY A 106 1.36 -25.05 7.46
C GLY A 106 2.74 -25.30 8.05
N VAL A 107 3.09 -26.59 8.31
CA VAL A 107 4.42 -26.98 8.79
C VAL A 107 5.47 -26.77 7.69
N VAL A 108 5.15 -27.17 6.44
CA VAL A 108 6.03 -26.96 5.28
C VAL A 108 6.30 -25.46 5.10
N GLY A 109 5.26 -24.62 5.15
CA GLY A 109 5.42 -23.16 5.03
C GLY A 109 6.28 -22.57 6.15
N ALA A 110 6.01 -22.93 7.41
CA ALA A 110 6.79 -22.44 8.55
C ALA A 110 8.26 -22.86 8.48
N GLN A 111 8.55 -24.08 8.06
CA GLN A 111 9.92 -24.58 7.91
C GLN A 111 10.63 -23.90 6.73
N SER A 112 9.95 -23.68 5.61
CA SER A 112 10.51 -23.00 4.43
C SER A 112 10.84 -21.54 4.67
N ILE A 113 10.09 -20.87 5.55
CA ILE A 113 10.37 -19.48 5.97
C ILE A 113 11.41 -19.45 7.08
N GLY A 114 11.39 -20.42 8.01
CA GLY A 114 12.27 -20.45 9.19
C GLY A 114 13.67 -20.96 8.91
N GLU A 115 13.86 -21.87 7.97
CA GLU A 115 15.18 -22.45 7.65
C GLU A 115 16.18 -21.37 7.26
N PRO A 116 15.90 -20.49 6.26
CA PRO A 116 16.85 -19.44 5.90
C PRO A 116 16.92 -18.30 6.92
N GLY A 117 16.06 -18.29 7.94
CA GLY A 117 16.08 -17.29 9.02
C GLY A 117 17.41 -17.23 9.78
N THR A 118 18.14 -18.34 9.87
CA THR A 118 19.48 -18.38 10.46
C THR A 118 20.53 -17.68 9.62
N GLN A 119 20.29 -17.54 8.32
CA GLN A 119 21.17 -16.83 7.37
C GLN A 119 20.86 -15.32 7.35
N LEU A 120 19.64 -14.92 7.77
CA LEU A 120 19.30 -13.53 7.93
C LEU A 120 20.07 -12.97 9.15
N THR A 121 20.98 -12.04 8.89
CA THR A 121 21.77 -11.42 9.96
C THR A 121 20.85 -10.64 10.90
N MET A 122 21.03 -10.80 12.23
CA MET A 122 20.37 -9.98 13.24
C MET A 122 20.85 -8.51 13.22
N ARG A 123 21.90 -8.23 12.47
CA ARG A 123 22.37 -6.85 12.28
C ARG A 123 21.42 -6.16 11.33
N THR A 124 20.77 -5.11 11.82
CA THR A 124 20.31 -4.03 10.98
C THR A 124 21.50 -3.65 10.11
N PHE A 125 21.42 -3.93 8.81
CA PHE A 125 22.37 -3.35 7.90
C PHE A 125 22.14 -1.84 8.03
N HIS A 126 23.05 -1.19 8.76
CA HIS A 126 23.31 0.19 8.47
C HIS A 126 23.78 0.19 7.01
N ILE A 127 22.86 0.41 6.08
CA ILE A 127 23.16 0.80 4.71
C ILE A 127 23.76 2.23 4.81
N GLY A 128 24.75 2.38 5.65
CA GLY A 128 25.43 3.62 5.97
C GLY A 128 26.91 3.57 5.68
N GLY A 129 27.40 2.50 5.04
CA GLY A 129 28.84 2.36 4.81
C GLY A 129 29.28 2.37 3.35
N ALA A 130 28.48 1.92 2.40
CA ALA A 130 28.91 1.85 1.00
C ALA A 130 27.79 2.08 -0.02
N ALA A 131 26.51 2.03 0.38
CA ALA A 131 25.36 2.21 -0.52
C ALA A 131 24.66 3.56 -0.38
N SER A 132 25.07 4.43 0.55
CA SER A 132 24.60 5.82 0.57
C SER A 132 25.30 6.70 -0.48
N GLY A 133 25.94 6.08 -1.44
CA GLY A 133 26.40 6.70 -2.67
C GLY A 133 25.40 6.60 -3.84
N GLN A 134 24.16 6.18 -3.62
CA GLN A 134 23.10 6.57 -4.54
C GLN A 134 22.92 8.07 -4.34
N ALA A 135 23.59 8.85 -5.20
CA ALA A 135 23.23 10.23 -5.43
C ALA A 135 21.73 10.26 -5.58
N ALA A 136 21.06 11.10 -4.79
CA ALA A 136 19.61 11.17 -4.82
C ALA A 136 19.18 11.23 -6.28
N GLN A 137 18.41 10.24 -6.72
CA GLN A 137 18.06 10.08 -8.13
C GLN A 137 17.29 11.33 -8.55
N ASP A 138 17.78 12.03 -9.56
CA ASP A 138 17.24 13.29 -10.05
C ASP A 138 16.59 13.16 -11.44
N ASN A 139 16.70 11.97 -12.03
CA ASN A 139 16.16 11.67 -13.35
C ASN A 139 15.72 10.21 -13.47
N ILE A 140 14.89 9.95 -14.47
CA ILE A 140 14.56 8.62 -14.99
C ILE A 140 15.23 8.49 -16.34
N GLN A 141 16.16 7.56 -16.46
CA GLN A 141 16.80 7.15 -17.69
C GLN A 141 16.34 5.75 -18.03
N VAL A 142 15.80 5.54 -19.24
CA VAL A 142 15.36 4.23 -19.70
C VAL A 142 16.55 3.39 -20.14
N ASN A 143 16.52 2.10 -19.85
CA ASN A 143 17.62 1.18 -20.16
C ASN A 143 17.40 0.42 -21.47
N SER A 144 16.17 0.39 -21.99
CA SER A 144 15.80 -0.33 -23.22
C SER A 144 15.01 0.56 -24.18
N ASP A 145 14.94 0.13 -25.44
CA ASP A 145 14.12 0.81 -26.43
C ASP A 145 12.65 0.40 -26.26
N GLY A 146 11.74 1.35 -26.42
CA GLY A 146 10.33 1.05 -26.28
C GLY A 146 9.40 2.26 -26.46
N VAL A 147 8.15 2.08 -26.06
CA VAL A 147 7.11 3.08 -26.07
C VAL A 147 6.72 3.43 -24.63
N ILE A 148 6.69 4.71 -24.33
CA ILE A 148 6.30 5.20 -22.99
C ILE A 148 4.79 5.13 -22.83
N ARG A 149 4.33 4.69 -21.66
CA ARG A 149 2.95 4.77 -21.23
C ARG A 149 2.86 5.40 -19.84
N LEU A 150 2.02 6.41 -19.72
CA LEU A 150 1.78 7.12 -18.47
C LEU A 150 0.57 6.53 -17.75
N HIS A 151 0.77 6.05 -16.52
CA HIS A 151 -0.27 5.48 -15.68
C HIS A 151 -0.59 6.40 -14.51
N ASN A 152 -1.87 6.73 -14.33
CA ASN A 152 -2.37 7.52 -13.20
C ASN A 152 -1.62 8.86 -12.99
N ILE A 153 -1.08 9.45 -14.06
CA ILE A 153 -0.40 10.76 -14.03
C ILE A 153 -1.33 11.83 -14.56
N LYS A 154 -1.67 12.80 -13.70
CA LYS A 154 -2.22 14.07 -14.16
C LYS A 154 -1.04 14.96 -14.56
N VAL A 155 -1.01 15.39 -15.80
CA VAL A 155 0.06 16.24 -16.32
C VAL A 155 -0.49 17.61 -16.69
N VAL A 156 0.40 18.60 -16.64
CA VAL A 156 0.15 19.97 -17.08
C VAL A 156 1.15 20.32 -18.16
N ASP A 157 0.65 20.80 -19.30
CA ASP A 157 1.47 21.20 -20.43
C ASP A 157 2.16 22.54 -20.16
N LYS A 158 3.48 22.57 -20.29
CA LYS A 158 4.24 23.81 -20.32
C LYS A 158 4.31 24.39 -21.73
N PRO A 159 4.49 25.73 -21.84
CA PRO A 159 4.66 26.38 -23.14
C PRO A 159 5.86 25.89 -23.96
N ASP A 160 6.87 25.33 -23.31
CA ASP A 160 8.06 24.73 -23.92
C ASP A 160 7.82 23.32 -24.47
N GLY A 161 6.60 22.77 -24.31
CA GLY A 161 6.20 21.45 -24.77
C GLY A 161 6.57 20.31 -23.84
N SER A 162 7.18 20.59 -22.68
CA SER A 162 7.40 19.63 -21.62
C SER A 162 6.14 19.46 -20.76
N LEU A 163 5.99 18.27 -20.14
CA LEU A 163 4.87 17.95 -19.26
C LEU A 163 5.35 18.02 -17.81
N VAL A 164 4.53 18.54 -16.91
CA VAL A 164 4.83 18.51 -15.47
C VAL A 164 3.83 17.62 -14.76
N ALA A 165 4.34 16.67 -13.96
CA ALA A 165 3.52 15.77 -13.18
C ALA A 165 2.91 16.50 -11.97
N VAL A 166 1.58 16.53 -11.88
CA VAL A 166 0.84 17.11 -10.75
C VAL A 166 0.09 16.04 -9.94
N SER A 167 0.38 14.78 -10.18
CA SER A 167 -0.09 13.64 -9.36
C SER A 167 1.06 13.01 -8.58
N ARG A 168 0.75 12.33 -7.46
CA ARG A 168 1.76 11.71 -6.58
C ARG A 168 1.90 10.23 -6.78
N SER A 169 0.85 9.59 -7.28
CA SER A 169 0.79 8.17 -7.56
C SER A 169 1.02 7.87 -9.04
N GLY A 170 1.69 8.79 -9.75
CA GLY A 170 2.01 8.65 -11.16
C GLY A 170 3.11 7.62 -11.40
N GLU A 171 2.92 6.77 -12.38
CA GLU A 171 3.89 5.78 -12.83
C GLU A 171 4.09 5.89 -14.34
N LEU A 172 5.32 5.70 -14.75
CA LEU A 172 5.73 5.66 -16.14
C LEU A 172 6.19 4.25 -16.45
N SER A 173 5.60 3.61 -17.45
CA SER A 173 6.05 2.31 -17.93
C SER A 173 6.61 2.39 -19.34
N LEU A 174 7.60 1.54 -19.61
CA LEU A 174 8.20 1.36 -20.92
C LEU A 174 7.73 0.03 -21.49
N LEU A 175 7.04 0.08 -22.64
CA LEU A 175 6.54 -1.08 -23.35
C LEU A 175 7.46 -1.43 -24.50
N ASP A 176 7.70 -2.72 -24.72
CA ASP A 176 8.43 -3.20 -25.90
C ASP A 176 7.56 -3.20 -27.17
N ALA A 177 8.13 -3.61 -28.30
CA ALA A 177 7.42 -3.68 -29.59
C ALA A 177 6.23 -4.66 -29.59
N VAL A 178 6.14 -5.54 -28.60
CA VAL A 178 5.06 -6.54 -28.44
C VAL A 178 4.00 -6.05 -27.45
N GLY A 179 4.22 -4.87 -26.82
CA GLY A 179 3.33 -4.30 -25.81
C GLY A 179 3.59 -4.77 -24.39
N ARG A 180 4.72 -5.44 -24.14
CA ARG A 180 5.09 -5.91 -22.80
C ARG A 180 5.78 -4.82 -22.00
N GLU A 181 5.41 -4.70 -20.73
CA GLU A 181 6.05 -3.81 -19.79
C GLU A 181 7.46 -4.33 -19.43
N ARG A 182 8.48 -3.54 -19.81
CA ARG A 182 9.88 -3.81 -19.54
C ARG A 182 10.37 -3.10 -18.31
N GLU A 183 9.96 -1.87 -18.13
CA GLU A 183 10.44 -0.99 -17.09
C GLU A 183 9.28 -0.22 -16.49
N ARG A 184 9.28 -0.03 -15.16
CA ARG A 184 8.26 0.77 -14.45
C ARG A 184 8.95 1.69 -13.46
N TYR A 185 8.63 2.97 -13.54
CA TYR A 185 9.22 4.00 -12.72
C TYR A 185 8.15 4.84 -12.04
N LYS A 186 8.32 5.13 -10.77
CA LYS A 186 7.49 6.13 -10.08
C LYS A 186 7.93 7.52 -10.46
N VAL A 187 6.98 8.35 -10.84
CA VAL A 187 7.22 9.75 -11.19
C VAL A 187 6.81 10.62 -10.00
N PRO A 188 7.73 11.30 -9.32
CA PRO A 188 7.40 12.16 -8.19
C PRO A 188 6.62 13.40 -8.66
N TYR A 189 5.82 13.96 -7.74
CA TYR A 189 5.14 15.24 -7.95
C TYR A 189 6.14 16.33 -8.31
N GLY A 190 5.84 17.09 -9.33
CA GLY A 190 6.71 18.16 -9.80
C GLY A 190 7.80 17.74 -10.78
N ALA A 191 7.89 16.45 -11.11
CA ALA A 191 8.81 15.99 -12.13
C ALA A 191 8.44 16.57 -13.52
N THR A 192 9.46 17.00 -14.24
CA THR A 192 9.32 17.43 -15.63
C THR A 192 9.48 16.22 -16.53
N ILE A 193 8.43 15.82 -17.22
CA ILE A 193 8.40 14.73 -18.19
C ILE A 193 8.69 15.31 -19.57
N ARG A 194 9.70 14.79 -20.24
CA ARG A 194 10.16 15.30 -21.55
C ARG A 194 9.52 14.60 -22.73
N VAL A 195 8.80 13.53 -22.49
CA VAL A 195 8.18 12.69 -23.49
C VAL A 195 6.67 12.68 -23.32
N LYS A 196 5.94 12.56 -24.41
CA LYS A 196 4.49 12.42 -24.38
C LYS A 196 4.10 10.96 -24.21
N ASP A 197 2.86 10.73 -23.80
CA ASP A 197 2.28 9.40 -23.79
C ASP A 197 2.33 8.78 -25.19
N GLU A 198 2.62 7.48 -25.25
CA GLU A 198 2.83 6.72 -26.50
C GLU A 198 4.03 7.15 -27.36
N ALA A 199 4.96 7.93 -26.80
CA ALA A 199 6.18 8.30 -27.52
C ALA A 199 7.20 7.15 -27.52
N SER A 200 7.88 6.96 -28.66
CA SER A 200 9.00 6.02 -28.75
C SER A 200 10.27 6.66 -28.21
N VAL A 201 10.98 5.91 -27.38
CA VAL A 201 12.26 6.31 -26.77
C VAL A 201 13.32 5.24 -27.01
N ALA A 202 14.58 5.67 -27.03
CA ALA A 202 15.72 4.79 -27.15
C ALA A 202 16.40 4.55 -25.78
N ALA A 203 17.10 3.44 -25.66
CA ALA A 203 17.90 3.14 -24.46
C ALA A 203 18.90 4.27 -24.17
N GLY A 204 18.90 4.76 -22.93
CA GLY A 204 19.73 5.87 -22.50
C GLY A 204 19.04 7.24 -22.52
N ASP A 205 17.83 7.35 -23.04
CA ASP A 205 17.07 8.61 -23.04
C ASP A 205 16.60 8.98 -21.63
N ILE A 206 16.69 10.26 -21.28
CA ILE A 206 16.15 10.79 -20.05
C ILE A 206 14.72 11.24 -20.28
N VAL A 207 13.77 10.50 -19.69
CA VAL A 207 12.33 10.70 -19.87
C VAL A 207 11.71 11.64 -18.84
N ALA A 208 12.25 11.68 -17.63
CA ALA A 208 11.78 12.58 -16.58
C ALA A 208 12.96 13.12 -15.75
N THR A 209 12.81 14.33 -15.19
CA THR A 209 13.82 14.97 -14.31
C THR A 209 13.13 15.72 -13.19
N TRP A 210 13.73 15.71 -11.98
CA TRP A 210 13.23 16.46 -10.81
C TRP A 210 14.37 16.87 -9.89
N ASP A 211 14.08 17.72 -8.92
CA ASP A 211 15.00 18.06 -7.84
C ASP A 211 14.71 17.18 -6.61
N PRO A 212 15.64 16.28 -6.22
CA PRO A 212 15.41 15.38 -5.09
C PRO A 212 15.49 16.06 -3.72
N HIS A 213 16.00 17.30 -3.66
CA HIS A 213 16.20 18.03 -2.40
C HIS A 213 15.04 18.95 -2.04
N THR A 214 14.13 19.20 -2.97
CA THR A 214 13.00 20.09 -2.74
C THR A 214 11.70 19.52 -3.30
N HIS A 215 10.58 19.76 -2.60
CA HIS A 215 9.24 19.55 -3.15
C HIS A 215 8.74 20.85 -3.76
N PRO A 216 8.54 20.96 -5.06
CA PRO A 216 7.99 22.14 -5.69
C PRO A 216 6.49 22.25 -5.42
N ILE A 217 5.98 23.48 -5.25
CA ILE A 217 4.56 23.81 -5.38
C ILE A 217 4.37 24.40 -6.77
N ILE A 218 3.50 23.79 -7.59
CA ILE A 218 3.35 24.07 -9.01
C ILE A 218 1.99 24.69 -9.28
N THR A 219 1.96 25.66 -10.21
CA THR A 219 0.70 26.29 -10.66
C THR A 219 -0.03 25.41 -11.67
N GLU A 220 -1.33 25.21 -11.44
CA GLU A 220 -2.22 24.56 -12.41
C GLU A 220 -2.93 25.58 -13.34
N VAL A 221 -2.82 26.87 -13.03
CA VAL A 221 -3.50 27.95 -13.76
C VAL A 221 -2.53 29.12 -13.97
N ALA A 222 -2.55 29.72 -15.14
CA ALA A 222 -1.77 30.92 -15.41
C ALA A 222 -2.41 32.15 -14.78
N GLY A 223 -1.61 33.00 -14.15
CA GLY A 223 -2.13 34.19 -13.48
C GLY A 223 -1.04 35.13 -12.97
N THR A 224 -1.43 36.13 -12.22
CA THR A 224 -0.51 37.04 -11.52
C THR A 224 -0.43 36.63 -10.05
N VAL A 225 0.77 36.49 -9.53
CA VAL A 225 1.02 36.17 -8.11
C VAL A 225 0.59 37.34 -7.23
N LYS A 226 -0.18 37.02 -6.20
CA LYS A 226 -0.52 37.96 -5.13
C LYS A 226 -0.20 37.31 -3.80
N PHE A 227 0.61 37.94 -3.01
CA PHE A 227 0.94 37.51 -1.66
C PHE A 227 -0.21 37.76 -0.70
N SER A 228 -0.57 36.75 0.08
CA SER A 228 -1.62 36.83 1.08
C SER A 228 -1.04 36.48 2.45
N ALA A 229 -1.19 37.39 3.42
CA ALA A 229 -0.70 37.20 4.79
C ALA A 229 0.83 36.91 4.89
N MET A 230 1.63 37.48 3.99
CA MET A 230 3.09 37.35 3.95
C MET A 230 3.73 38.63 4.50
N ASP A 231 3.70 38.80 5.85
CA ASP A 231 4.25 39.96 6.53
C ASP A 231 5.70 39.71 6.97
N GLU A 232 6.62 40.58 6.57
CA GLU A 232 8.04 40.48 6.89
C GLU A 232 8.28 40.61 8.40
N GLY A 233 9.06 39.67 8.97
CA GLY A 233 9.32 39.59 10.42
C GLY A 233 8.20 38.96 11.25
N VAL A 234 7.04 38.68 10.67
CA VAL A 234 5.91 38.01 11.34
C VAL A 234 5.68 36.60 10.78
N THR A 235 5.50 36.50 9.48
CA THR A 235 5.23 35.21 8.82
C THR A 235 6.34 34.77 7.89
N ILE A 236 7.12 35.72 7.36
CA ILE A 236 8.21 35.48 6.43
C ILE A 236 9.50 36.20 6.86
N THR A 237 10.64 35.60 6.46
CA THR A 237 11.95 36.27 6.55
C THR A 237 12.54 36.33 5.15
N ARG A 238 13.06 37.50 4.77
CA ARG A 238 13.78 37.67 3.51
C ARG A 238 15.25 37.40 3.74
N GLN A 239 15.81 36.44 3.03
CA GLN A 239 17.23 36.10 3.00
C GLN A 239 17.80 36.49 1.64
N THR A 240 18.82 37.30 1.61
CA THR A 240 19.56 37.61 0.39
C THR A 240 20.83 36.81 0.41
N ASP A 241 21.01 35.96 -0.60
CA ASP A 241 22.24 35.21 -0.78
C ASP A 241 23.36 36.17 -1.22
N GLU A 242 24.40 36.30 -0.39
CA GLU A 242 25.51 37.21 -0.62
C GLU A 242 26.33 36.85 -1.87
N PHE A 243 26.26 35.60 -2.36
CA PHE A 243 27.00 35.14 -3.54
C PHE A 243 26.24 35.33 -4.85
N THR A 244 24.93 35.08 -4.82
CA THR A 244 24.09 35.15 -6.02
C THR A 244 23.32 36.46 -6.15
N GLY A 245 23.21 37.24 -5.07
CA GLY A 245 22.42 38.47 -5.00
C GLY A 245 20.89 38.25 -5.12
N LEU A 246 20.44 36.99 -5.14
CA LEU A 246 19.03 36.65 -5.21
C LEU A 246 18.42 36.71 -3.83
N SER A 247 17.28 37.40 -3.70
CA SER A 247 16.50 37.41 -2.48
C SER A 247 15.50 36.27 -2.49
N SER A 248 15.59 35.37 -1.53
CA SER A 248 14.60 34.33 -1.28
C SER A 248 13.79 34.67 -0.03
N ILE A 249 12.49 34.39 -0.12
CA ILE A 249 11.56 34.55 1.00
C ILE A 249 11.39 33.17 1.64
N SER A 250 11.70 33.07 2.94
CA SER A 250 11.49 31.86 3.74
C SER A 250 10.35 32.04 4.72
N VAL A 251 9.49 31.04 4.84
CA VAL A 251 8.34 31.05 5.77
C VAL A 251 8.82 30.63 7.16
N ILE A 252 8.59 31.50 8.16
CA ILE A 252 8.98 31.30 9.57
C ILE A 252 8.10 30.20 10.20
N ASP A 253 8.71 29.34 11.05
CA ASP A 253 7.96 28.36 11.83
C ASP A 253 6.93 29.05 12.74
N PRO A 254 5.67 28.59 12.80
CA PRO A 254 4.65 29.13 13.70
C PRO A 254 5.06 29.17 15.18
N ALA A 255 5.99 28.29 15.61
CA ALA A 255 6.52 28.28 16.98
C ALA A 255 7.41 29.50 17.28
N GLU A 256 8.14 30.00 16.28
CA GLU A 256 9.07 31.15 16.38
C GLU A 256 8.41 32.49 16.10
N ARG A 257 7.15 32.50 15.64
CA ARG A 257 6.41 33.71 15.31
C ARG A 257 5.96 34.46 16.55
N PRO A 258 5.85 35.80 16.47
CA PRO A 258 5.17 36.58 17.49
C PRO A 258 3.74 36.08 17.75
N THR A 259 3.22 36.30 18.96
CA THR A 259 1.91 35.78 19.38
C THR A 259 0.76 36.16 18.44
N ALA A 260 0.84 37.36 17.82
CA ALA A 260 -0.14 37.84 16.85
C ALA A 260 -0.07 37.13 15.48
N GLY A 261 1.06 36.52 15.16
CA GLY A 261 1.29 35.84 13.85
C GLY A 261 1.15 34.34 13.86
N LYS A 262 0.88 33.72 15.02
CA LYS A 262 0.86 32.25 15.16
C LYS A 262 -0.24 31.56 14.37
N ASP A 263 -1.38 32.22 14.23
CA ASP A 263 -2.55 31.66 13.52
C ASP A 263 -2.65 32.13 12.06
N ILE A 264 -1.72 32.96 11.62
CA ILE A 264 -1.69 33.47 10.26
C ILE A 264 -1.06 32.45 9.33
N ARG A 265 -1.74 32.16 8.21
CA ARG A 265 -1.25 31.23 7.18
C ARG A 265 -0.79 32.01 5.96
N PRO A 266 0.51 32.11 5.69
CA PRO A 266 0.99 32.71 4.46
C PRO A 266 0.56 31.87 3.26
N ALA A 267 0.06 32.53 2.22
CA ALA A 267 -0.39 31.87 1.00
C ALA A 267 -0.05 32.72 -0.23
N ILE A 268 0.07 32.04 -1.36
CA ILE A 268 0.15 32.66 -2.67
C ILE A 268 -1.19 32.45 -3.36
N THR A 269 -1.80 33.55 -3.81
CA THR A 269 -3.06 33.53 -4.55
C THR A 269 -2.79 33.95 -5.99
N LEU A 270 -3.41 33.28 -6.94
CA LEU A 270 -3.35 33.69 -8.34
C LEU A 270 -4.56 34.55 -8.68
N VAL A 271 -4.28 35.70 -9.27
CA VAL A 271 -5.29 36.67 -9.68
C VAL A 271 -5.23 36.95 -11.18
N ASP A 272 -6.38 37.26 -11.76
CA ASP A 272 -6.50 37.73 -13.13
C ASP A 272 -5.98 39.18 -13.27
N GLY A 273 -5.73 39.65 -14.48
CA GLY A 273 -5.31 41.04 -14.77
C GLY A 273 -6.25 42.14 -14.22
N LYS A 274 -7.42 41.76 -13.71
CA LYS A 274 -8.39 42.62 -13.01
C LYS A 274 -8.34 42.52 -11.49
N GLY A 275 -7.43 41.69 -10.93
CA GLY A 275 -7.31 41.49 -9.47
C GLY A 275 -8.33 40.53 -8.88
N LYS A 276 -9.10 39.80 -9.69
CA LYS A 276 -10.03 38.78 -9.24
C LYS A 276 -9.30 37.44 -9.08
N GLU A 277 -9.58 36.74 -8.00
CA GLU A 277 -9.04 35.39 -7.74
C GLU A 277 -9.45 34.41 -8.83
N LEU A 278 -8.48 33.60 -9.28
CA LEU A 278 -8.68 32.53 -10.25
C LEU A 278 -9.02 31.22 -9.51
N ASN A 279 -9.80 30.37 -10.16
CA ASN A 279 -10.11 29.02 -9.65
C ASN A 279 -9.20 28.01 -10.32
N LEU A 280 -8.93 26.90 -9.60
CA LEU A 280 -8.21 25.73 -10.12
C LEU A 280 -8.97 25.12 -11.30
N ALA A 281 -8.23 24.61 -12.28
CA ALA A 281 -8.80 24.08 -13.53
C ALA A 281 -9.84 22.98 -13.25
N GLY A 282 -11.09 23.19 -13.71
CA GLY A 282 -12.18 22.24 -13.56
C GLY A 282 -12.86 22.20 -12.19
N THR A 283 -12.51 23.09 -11.28
CA THR A 283 -13.10 23.16 -9.93
C THR A 283 -13.56 24.59 -9.60
N ASN A 284 -14.41 24.73 -8.56
CA ASN A 284 -14.81 26.04 -8.02
C ASN A 284 -13.92 26.47 -6.85
N VAL A 285 -12.78 25.81 -6.65
CA VAL A 285 -11.84 26.12 -5.56
C VAL A 285 -10.90 27.23 -6.03
N PRO A 286 -10.74 28.34 -5.26
CA PRO A 286 -9.79 29.39 -5.62
C PRO A 286 -8.35 28.85 -5.63
N ALA A 287 -7.53 29.35 -6.55
CA ALA A 287 -6.12 28.98 -6.67
C ALA A 287 -5.28 29.62 -5.57
N HIS A 288 -5.43 29.10 -4.35
CA HIS A 288 -4.70 29.46 -3.15
C HIS A 288 -3.68 28.37 -2.82
N TYR A 289 -2.41 28.74 -2.78
CA TYR A 289 -1.31 27.86 -2.42
C TYR A 289 -0.80 28.24 -1.04
N PHE A 290 -1.22 27.50 0.00
CA PHE A 290 -0.74 27.71 1.36
C PHE A 290 0.72 27.25 1.50
N LEU A 291 1.54 28.10 2.08
CA LEU A 291 2.96 27.83 2.26
C LEU A 291 3.21 27.22 3.64
N PRO A 292 3.73 25.97 3.71
CA PRO A 292 4.17 25.39 4.96
C PRO A 292 5.42 26.11 5.50
N HIS A 293 5.74 25.87 6.77
CA HIS A 293 6.98 26.40 7.36
C HIS A 293 8.20 25.91 6.58
N GLY A 294 9.22 26.73 6.49
CA GLY A 294 10.44 26.43 5.74
C GLY A 294 10.29 26.53 4.21
N ALA A 295 9.09 26.79 3.69
CA ALA A 295 8.93 26.97 2.24
C ALA A 295 9.70 28.21 1.76
N MET A 296 10.43 28.03 0.66
CA MET A 296 11.20 29.09 0.00
C MET A 296 10.47 29.57 -1.25
N VAL A 297 10.25 30.89 -1.33
CA VAL A 297 9.61 31.56 -2.47
C VAL A 297 10.64 32.44 -3.15
N ASN A 298 10.86 32.19 -4.44
CA ASN A 298 11.80 32.97 -5.24
C ASN A 298 11.08 33.98 -6.17
N LEU A 299 9.75 34.08 -6.04
CA LEU A 299 8.94 34.99 -6.84
C LEU A 299 8.67 36.28 -6.07
N GLU A 300 8.47 37.37 -6.80
CA GLU A 300 8.03 38.65 -6.23
C GLU A 300 6.52 38.81 -6.42
N ASP A 301 5.92 39.66 -5.57
CA ASP A 301 4.50 39.99 -5.69
C ASP A 301 4.21 40.73 -7.01
N GLY A 302 3.17 40.31 -7.71
CA GLY A 302 2.79 40.89 -8.99
C GLY A 302 3.45 40.26 -10.23
N VAL A 303 4.29 39.24 -10.07
CA VAL A 303 4.89 38.49 -11.20
C VAL A 303 3.83 37.63 -11.87
N LYS A 304 3.85 37.60 -13.20
CA LYS A 304 3.02 36.68 -14.00
C LYS A 304 3.66 35.30 -14.04
N VAL A 305 2.87 34.28 -13.74
CA VAL A 305 3.26 32.87 -13.80
C VAL A 305 2.42 32.15 -14.83
N GLU A 306 3.04 31.18 -15.49
CA GLU A 306 2.40 30.32 -16.46
C GLU A 306 2.01 28.98 -15.82
N VAL A 307 1.24 28.20 -16.52
CA VAL A 307 0.84 26.88 -16.08
C VAL A 307 2.07 25.96 -15.98
N GLY A 308 2.25 25.28 -14.86
CA GLY A 308 3.41 24.41 -14.63
C GLY A 308 4.63 25.12 -14.01
N ASP A 309 4.55 26.41 -13.68
CA ASP A 309 5.63 27.11 -13.00
C ASP A 309 5.69 26.77 -11.51
N VAL A 310 6.91 26.78 -10.97
CA VAL A 310 7.15 26.53 -9.54
C VAL A 310 6.98 27.84 -8.75
N VAL A 311 5.99 27.90 -7.88
CA VAL A 311 5.68 29.07 -7.05
C VAL A 311 6.50 29.10 -5.78
N ALA A 312 6.69 27.92 -5.17
CA ALA A 312 7.49 27.77 -3.96
C ALA A 312 8.19 26.41 -3.97
N ARG A 313 9.26 26.30 -3.19
CA ARG A 313 9.98 25.05 -2.97
C ARG A 313 10.02 24.76 -1.48
N ILE A 314 9.66 23.55 -1.10
CA ILE A 314 9.74 23.08 0.28
C ILE A 314 11.03 22.27 0.37
N PRO A 315 12.05 22.71 1.15
CA PRO A 315 13.24 21.89 1.37
C PRO A 315 12.81 20.58 2.01
N GLN A 316 13.23 19.46 1.44
CA GLN A 316 13.24 18.23 2.19
C GLN A 316 14.35 18.36 3.24
N GLU A 317 13.99 18.61 4.49
CA GLU A 317 14.93 18.29 5.57
C GLU A 317 15.29 16.83 5.38
N GLY A 318 16.57 16.59 5.12
CA GLY A 318 17.09 15.28 4.77
C GLY A 318 16.45 14.26 5.71
N SER A 319 15.73 13.30 5.17
CA SER A 319 15.02 12.31 5.97
C SER A 319 16.03 11.82 6.98
N LYS A 320 15.82 12.20 8.27
CA LYS A 320 16.58 11.59 9.35
C LYS A 320 16.56 10.13 9.02
N THR A 321 17.75 9.54 8.77
CA THR A 321 17.91 8.15 8.41
C THR A 321 16.99 7.37 9.33
N ARG A 322 15.78 7.07 8.84
CA ARG A 322 14.82 6.31 9.61
C ARG A 322 15.51 4.99 9.80
N ASP A 323 15.69 4.62 11.04
CA ASP A 323 16.25 3.33 11.42
C ASP A 323 15.28 2.27 10.86
N ILE A 324 15.50 1.93 9.57
CA ILE A 324 14.71 0.93 8.88
C ILE A 324 15.18 -0.39 9.46
N THR A 325 14.39 -0.95 10.38
CA THR A 325 14.66 -2.28 10.88
C THR A 325 14.63 -3.24 9.69
N GLY A 326 15.78 -3.76 9.33
CA GLY A 326 15.96 -4.73 8.25
C GLY A 326 16.17 -6.14 8.81
N GLY A 327 16.30 -7.11 7.91
CA GLY A 327 16.61 -8.50 8.28
C GLY A 327 15.50 -9.20 9.08
N LEU A 328 15.89 -10.15 9.92
CA LEU A 328 14.98 -10.98 10.70
C LEU A 328 14.01 -10.20 11.62
N PRO A 329 14.42 -9.11 12.30
CA PRO A 329 13.49 -8.29 13.08
C PRO A 329 12.34 -7.71 12.25
N ARG A 330 12.59 -7.28 11.01
CA ARG A 330 11.54 -6.77 10.12
C ARG A 330 10.53 -7.85 9.76
N VAL A 331 11.00 -9.05 9.43
CA VAL A 331 10.14 -10.20 9.12
C VAL A 331 9.27 -10.54 10.34
N ALA A 332 9.86 -10.55 11.54
CA ALA A 332 9.12 -10.78 12.78
C ALA A 332 8.04 -9.71 13.03
N ASP A 333 8.33 -8.43 12.80
CA ASP A 333 7.38 -7.33 12.95
C ASP A 333 6.22 -7.44 11.95
N LEU A 334 6.49 -7.87 10.72
CA LEU A 334 5.45 -8.09 9.70
C LEU A 334 4.53 -9.24 10.07
N PHE A 335 5.06 -10.40 10.50
CA PHE A 335 4.24 -11.53 10.94
C PHE A 335 3.50 -11.26 12.25
N GLU A 336 4.02 -10.42 13.12
CA GLU A 336 3.30 -9.97 14.33
C GLU A 336 2.33 -8.81 14.04
N ALA A 337 2.23 -8.35 12.81
CA ALA A 337 1.41 -7.21 12.40
C ALA A 337 1.59 -6.00 13.33
N ARG A 338 2.83 -5.71 13.73
CA ARG A 338 3.13 -4.60 14.64
C ARG A 338 2.87 -3.27 13.94
N LYS A 339 2.21 -2.37 14.64
CA LYS A 339 2.02 -1.00 14.15
C LYS A 339 3.36 -0.26 14.19
N PRO A 340 3.75 0.40 13.10
CA PRO A 340 4.92 1.29 13.11
C PRO A 340 4.79 2.39 14.16
N LYS A 341 5.90 2.88 14.70
CA LYS A 341 5.89 3.98 15.68
C LYS A 341 5.25 5.24 15.11
N GLU A 342 5.49 5.53 13.84
CA GLU A 342 4.97 6.67 13.09
C GLU A 342 4.34 6.17 11.79
N PRO A 343 3.13 5.57 11.84
CA PRO A 343 2.49 5.02 10.65
C PRO A 343 2.10 6.13 9.67
N ALA A 344 2.10 5.84 8.39
CA ALA A 344 1.48 6.71 7.39
C ALA A 344 0.01 6.94 7.75
N ILE A 345 -0.49 8.13 7.46
CA ILE A 345 -1.91 8.42 7.55
C ILE A 345 -2.50 8.25 6.16
N LEU A 346 -3.50 7.40 6.04
CA LEU A 346 -4.19 7.10 4.80
C LEU A 346 -5.56 7.77 4.78
N ALA A 347 -6.00 8.23 3.62
CA ALA A 347 -7.33 8.84 3.46
C ALA A 347 -8.44 7.79 3.73
N GLU A 348 -9.35 8.12 4.65
CA GLU A 348 -10.48 7.24 5.01
C GLU A 348 -11.55 7.18 3.91
N ILE A 349 -11.74 8.29 3.21
CA ILE A 349 -12.73 8.44 2.16
C ILE A 349 -12.13 9.13 0.94
N SER A 350 -12.74 8.92 -0.21
CA SER A 350 -12.41 9.66 -1.43
C SER A 350 -13.11 11.02 -1.44
N GLY A 351 -12.37 12.09 -1.73
CA GLY A 351 -12.94 13.43 -1.74
C GLY A 351 -11.91 14.52 -1.92
N THR A 352 -12.33 15.76 -1.73
CA THR A 352 -11.46 16.93 -1.83
C THR A 352 -10.94 17.32 -0.45
N VAL A 353 -9.63 17.53 -0.35
CA VAL A 353 -8.95 17.92 0.89
C VAL A 353 -9.12 19.40 1.16
N SER A 354 -9.42 19.76 2.41
CA SER A 354 -9.36 21.12 2.94
C SER A 354 -8.78 21.12 4.35
N PHE A 355 -8.25 22.25 4.78
CA PHE A 355 -7.70 22.39 6.14
C PHE A 355 -8.59 23.26 6.99
N GLY A 356 -9.09 22.69 8.10
CA GLY A 356 -9.89 23.41 9.10
C GLY A 356 -9.02 24.18 10.11
N LYS A 357 -9.69 24.81 11.09
CA LYS A 357 -9.01 25.53 12.18
C LYS A 357 -8.14 24.59 13.01
N GLU A 358 -6.91 25.00 13.28
CA GLU A 358 -5.98 24.25 14.11
C GLU A 358 -6.43 24.20 15.57
N THR A 359 -6.27 23.06 16.22
CA THR A 359 -6.63 22.86 17.62
C THR A 359 -5.47 22.23 18.39
N LYS A 360 -5.06 22.89 19.51
CA LYS A 360 -4.12 22.34 20.51
C LYS A 360 -2.93 21.53 19.94
N GLY A 361 -2.19 22.09 18.98
CA GLY A 361 -1.02 21.43 18.40
C GLY A 361 -1.32 20.38 17.31
N LYS A 362 -2.57 20.29 16.87
CA LYS A 362 -3.00 19.43 15.76
C LYS A 362 -3.58 20.24 14.61
N ARG A 363 -3.30 19.82 13.38
CA ARG A 363 -3.95 20.34 12.17
C ARG A 363 -5.22 19.53 11.93
N ARG A 364 -6.28 20.20 11.54
CA ARG A 364 -7.53 19.55 11.16
C ARG A 364 -7.53 19.38 9.66
N LEU A 365 -7.48 18.14 9.23
CA LEU A 365 -7.71 17.74 7.84
C LEU A 365 -9.20 17.45 7.67
N VAL A 366 -9.80 18.03 6.66
CA VAL A 366 -11.21 17.82 6.31
C VAL A 366 -11.24 17.26 4.90
N ILE A 367 -11.88 16.12 4.71
CA ILE A 367 -12.10 15.52 3.38
C ILE A 367 -13.59 15.63 3.09
N THR A 368 -13.93 16.39 2.06
CA THR A 368 -15.30 16.53 1.57
C THR A 368 -15.53 15.48 0.48
N PRO A 369 -16.40 14.48 0.71
CA PRO A 369 -16.59 13.40 -0.23
C PRO A 369 -17.30 13.88 -1.50
N THR A 370 -17.00 13.23 -2.60
CA THR A 370 -17.72 13.40 -3.85
C THR A 370 -19.08 12.68 -3.80
N ASP A 371 -19.16 11.60 -3.00
CA ASP A 371 -20.36 10.82 -2.77
C ASP A 371 -20.64 10.73 -1.26
N THR A 372 -21.76 11.31 -0.83
CA THR A 372 -22.17 11.39 0.58
C THR A 372 -22.63 10.07 1.18
N SER A 373 -22.83 9.02 0.36
CA SER A 373 -23.30 7.71 0.83
C SER A 373 -22.29 6.97 1.73
N MET A 374 -21.02 7.39 1.73
CA MET A 374 -19.95 6.75 2.50
C MET A 374 -19.72 7.38 3.90
N LEU A 375 -20.47 8.41 4.25
CA LEU A 375 -20.34 9.10 5.53
C LEU A 375 -21.25 8.49 6.60
N PRO A 376 -20.89 8.60 7.90
CA PRO A 376 -21.81 8.33 8.98
C PRO A 376 -23.04 9.23 8.88
N GLU A 377 -24.23 8.70 9.24
CA GLU A 377 -25.48 9.46 9.21
C GLU A 377 -25.32 10.81 9.93
N GLY A 378 -25.55 11.90 9.19
CA GLY A 378 -25.51 13.28 9.74
C GLY A 378 -24.20 14.02 9.59
N SER A 379 -23.21 13.49 8.87
CA SER A 379 -21.92 14.19 8.59
C SER A 379 -21.82 14.54 7.11
N ASP A 380 -21.47 15.78 6.81
CA ASP A 380 -21.22 16.24 5.42
C ASP A 380 -19.76 16.08 5.00
N HIS A 381 -18.86 15.78 5.94
CA HIS A 381 -17.42 15.69 5.72
C HIS A 381 -16.76 14.78 6.75
N TYR A 382 -15.56 14.31 6.43
CA TYR A 382 -14.70 13.54 7.34
C TYR A 382 -13.61 14.43 7.89
N GLU A 383 -13.40 14.42 9.22
CA GLU A 383 -12.37 15.21 9.88
C GLU A 383 -11.33 14.31 10.55
N GLU A 384 -10.06 14.61 10.33
CA GLU A 384 -8.94 13.96 10.99
C GLU A 384 -7.99 14.99 11.63
N LEU A 385 -7.53 14.69 12.84
CA LEU A 385 -6.63 15.57 13.61
C LEU A 385 -5.19 15.06 13.53
N ILE A 386 -4.38 15.68 12.69
CA ILE A 386 -3.00 15.31 12.44
C ILE A 386 -2.05 16.18 13.30
N PRO A 387 -1.06 15.60 14.01
CA PRO A 387 -0.07 16.37 14.75
C PRO A 387 0.67 17.38 13.86
N LYS A 388 0.96 18.59 14.36
CA LYS A 388 1.61 19.66 13.57
C LYS A 388 3.00 19.31 13.07
N TRP A 389 3.73 18.48 13.80
CA TRP A 389 5.09 18.05 13.43
C TRP A 389 5.12 17.07 12.25
N ARG A 390 3.96 16.51 11.89
CA ARG A 390 3.87 15.62 10.72
C ARG A 390 3.83 16.41 9.43
N GLN A 391 4.66 16.00 8.50
CA GLN A 391 4.64 16.51 7.14
C GLN A 391 3.44 15.93 6.40
N LEU A 392 2.63 16.80 5.83
CA LEU A 392 1.50 16.41 4.99
C LEU A 392 1.98 16.34 3.55
N SER A 393 1.58 15.28 2.88
CA SER A 393 1.85 15.11 1.46
C SER A 393 0.75 15.74 0.57
N VAL A 394 -0.39 16.13 1.14
CA VAL A 394 -1.56 16.64 0.41
C VAL A 394 -1.67 18.17 0.53
N PHE A 395 -2.20 18.80 -0.52
CA PHE A 395 -2.46 20.23 -0.58
C PHE A 395 -3.96 20.52 -0.49
N GLU A 396 -4.30 21.77 -0.15
CA GLU A 396 -5.69 22.20 -0.09
C GLU A 396 -6.31 22.24 -1.49
N GLY A 397 -7.51 21.68 -1.62
CA GLY A 397 -8.21 21.56 -2.90
C GLY A 397 -7.85 20.33 -3.73
N GLU A 398 -6.92 19.50 -3.26
CA GLU A 398 -6.53 18.27 -3.95
C GLU A 398 -7.57 17.16 -3.75
N ALA A 399 -7.84 16.40 -4.81
CA ALA A 399 -8.68 15.22 -4.73
C ALA A 399 -7.84 14.01 -4.30
N VAL A 400 -8.27 13.32 -3.25
CA VAL A 400 -7.64 12.10 -2.75
C VAL A 400 -8.59 10.92 -2.88
N GLN A 401 -8.02 9.75 -3.11
CA GLN A 401 -8.76 8.50 -3.14
C GLN A 401 -8.66 7.78 -1.78
N LYS A 402 -9.66 6.97 -1.46
CA LYS A 402 -9.65 6.13 -0.27
C LYS A 402 -8.41 5.23 -0.24
N GLY A 403 -7.65 5.30 0.86
CA GLY A 403 -6.40 4.55 1.02
C GLY A 403 -5.16 5.21 0.43
N GLU A 404 -5.25 6.43 -0.10
CA GLU A 404 -4.10 7.22 -0.53
C GLU A 404 -3.36 7.83 0.66
N VAL A 405 -2.04 7.99 0.53
CA VAL A 405 -1.18 8.50 1.61
C VAL A 405 -1.35 10.00 1.76
N VAL A 406 -1.82 10.42 2.92
CA VAL A 406 -1.98 11.83 3.31
C VAL A 406 -0.75 12.37 4.03
N SER A 407 -0.14 11.55 4.88
CA SER A 407 1.10 11.87 5.58
C SER A 407 2.10 10.74 5.41
N GLU A 408 3.31 11.08 5.05
CA GLU A 408 4.38 10.10 4.82
C GLU A 408 4.68 9.25 6.05
N GLY A 409 5.02 8.01 5.81
CA GLY A 409 5.40 7.02 6.81
C GLY A 409 5.26 5.59 6.28
N PRO A 410 5.72 4.59 7.03
CA PRO A 410 5.43 3.20 6.72
C PRO A 410 3.94 2.93 6.93
N PRO A 411 3.23 2.33 5.95
CA PRO A 411 1.80 2.06 6.11
C PRO A 411 1.56 1.01 7.20
N SER A 412 0.48 1.17 7.96
CA SER A 412 0.04 0.19 8.93
C SER A 412 -0.69 -0.97 8.23
N PRO A 413 -0.31 -2.23 8.45
CA PRO A 413 -1.03 -3.37 7.86
C PRO A 413 -2.54 -3.38 8.20
N HIS A 414 -2.90 -2.94 9.41
CA HIS A 414 -4.30 -2.84 9.83
C HIS A 414 -5.10 -1.82 9.02
N ASP A 415 -4.50 -0.67 8.70
CA ASP A 415 -5.15 0.37 7.90
C ASP A 415 -5.26 -0.04 6.44
N ILE A 416 -4.27 -0.77 5.91
CA ILE A 416 -4.35 -1.36 4.57
C ILE A 416 -5.52 -2.33 4.48
N LEU A 417 -5.67 -3.24 5.46
CA LEU A 417 -6.80 -4.18 5.49
C LEU A 417 -8.14 -3.45 5.52
N ARG A 418 -8.28 -2.44 6.37
CA ARG A 418 -9.51 -1.71 6.58
C ARG A 418 -9.92 -0.87 5.36
N LEU A 419 -8.97 -0.25 4.68
CA LEU A 419 -9.22 0.70 3.59
C LEU A 419 -9.16 0.07 2.20
N LYS A 420 -8.17 -0.81 1.96
CA LYS A 420 -7.91 -1.41 0.64
C LYS A 420 -8.35 -2.88 0.53
N GLY A 421 -8.60 -3.55 1.67
CA GLY A 421 -9.07 -4.93 1.69
C GLY A 421 -7.98 -5.98 1.74
N ILE A 422 -8.41 -7.26 1.63
CA ILE A 422 -7.55 -8.44 1.78
C ILE A 422 -6.50 -8.57 0.66
N PRO A 423 -6.82 -8.38 -0.64
CA PRO A 423 -5.83 -8.55 -1.70
C PRO A 423 -4.64 -7.59 -1.55
N ALA A 424 -4.92 -6.31 -1.30
CA ALA A 424 -3.89 -5.29 -1.11
C ALA A 424 -3.02 -5.54 0.14
N LEU A 425 -3.61 -6.04 1.22
CA LEU A 425 -2.88 -6.45 2.41
C LEU A 425 -1.96 -7.63 2.11
N ALA A 426 -2.47 -8.64 1.39
CA ALA A 426 -1.71 -9.83 1.04
C ALA A 426 -0.50 -9.47 0.18
N GLU A 427 -0.71 -8.67 -0.84
CA GLU A 427 0.35 -8.17 -1.71
C GLU A 427 1.40 -7.38 -0.91
N TYR A 428 0.97 -6.46 -0.05
CA TYR A 428 1.87 -5.69 0.80
C TYR A 428 2.74 -6.59 1.69
N ILE A 429 2.13 -7.52 2.44
CA ILE A 429 2.87 -8.39 3.36
C ILE A 429 3.83 -9.33 2.59
N VAL A 430 3.37 -9.92 1.48
CA VAL A 430 4.20 -10.82 0.67
C VAL A 430 5.38 -10.06 0.10
N ASN A 431 5.17 -8.89 -0.51
CA ASN A 431 6.24 -8.11 -1.11
C ASN A 431 7.28 -7.63 -0.08
N GLU A 432 6.84 -7.11 1.08
CA GLU A 432 7.74 -6.67 2.16
C GLU A 432 8.59 -7.82 2.73
N ILE A 433 7.98 -9.00 2.92
CA ILE A 433 8.73 -10.17 3.41
C ILE A 433 9.70 -10.66 2.33
N GLN A 434 9.24 -10.78 1.10
CA GLN A 434 10.07 -11.24 -0.02
C GLN A 434 11.25 -10.30 -0.28
N GLU A 435 11.09 -8.99 -0.14
CA GLU A 435 12.17 -8.03 -0.25
C GLU A 435 13.31 -8.34 0.72
N VAL A 436 12.98 -8.61 1.99
CA VAL A 436 14.00 -8.97 3.00
C VAL A 436 14.74 -10.25 2.63
N TYR A 437 14.05 -11.27 2.12
CA TYR A 437 14.69 -12.53 1.74
C TYR A 437 15.48 -12.41 0.43
N ARG A 438 14.98 -11.67 -0.55
CA ARG A 438 15.66 -11.42 -1.83
C ARG A 438 16.99 -10.68 -1.64
N LEU A 439 17.04 -9.68 -0.74
CA LEU A 439 18.27 -8.98 -0.39
C LEU A 439 19.38 -9.93 0.14
N GLN A 440 19.01 -11.08 0.66
CA GLN A 440 19.94 -12.13 1.11
C GLN A 440 20.13 -13.25 0.06
N GLY A 441 19.57 -13.10 -1.14
CA GLY A 441 19.66 -14.11 -2.20
C GLY A 441 18.83 -15.37 -1.95
N VAL A 442 17.88 -15.34 -1.00
CA VAL A 442 17.02 -16.46 -0.65
C VAL A 442 15.71 -16.38 -1.45
N LYS A 443 15.37 -17.45 -2.14
CA LYS A 443 14.09 -17.59 -2.88
C LYS A 443 13.10 -18.44 -2.07
N ILE A 444 11.95 -17.87 -1.73
CA ILE A 444 10.82 -18.54 -1.05
C ILE A 444 9.60 -18.38 -1.94
N ASN A 445 8.82 -19.45 -2.12
CA ASN A 445 7.58 -19.33 -2.88
C ASN A 445 6.52 -18.56 -2.08
N ASP A 446 5.82 -17.64 -2.74
CA ASP A 446 4.81 -16.76 -2.14
C ASP A 446 3.70 -17.54 -1.41
N LYS A 447 3.34 -18.74 -1.87
CA LYS A 447 2.30 -19.58 -1.26
C LYS A 447 2.55 -19.88 0.22
N HIS A 448 3.81 -20.02 0.63
CA HIS A 448 4.16 -20.31 2.03
C HIS A 448 3.83 -19.11 2.94
N ILE A 449 4.09 -17.90 2.45
CA ILE A 449 3.74 -16.66 3.15
C ILE A 449 2.21 -16.49 3.17
N GLU A 450 1.55 -16.74 2.04
CA GLU A 450 0.08 -16.66 1.91
C GLU A 450 -0.66 -17.59 2.88
N VAL A 451 -0.16 -18.80 3.10
CA VAL A 451 -0.73 -19.75 4.08
C VAL A 451 -0.70 -19.16 5.48
N ILE A 452 0.38 -18.48 5.86
CA ILE A 452 0.50 -17.84 7.18
C ILE A 452 -0.41 -16.62 7.28
N VAL A 453 -0.43 -15.76 6.25
CA VAL A 453 -1.31 -14.57 6.20
C VAL A 453 -2.79 -14.98 6.32
N ARG A 454 -3.19 -16.09 5.69
CA ARG A 454 -4.55 -16.63 5.87
C ARG A 454 -4.86 -16.94 7.33
N GLN A 455 -3.92 -17.51 8.09
CA GLN A 455 -4.12 -17.77 9.52
C GLN A 455 -4.18 -16.47 10.34
N MET A 456 -3.46 -15.43 9.94
CA MET A 456 -3.53 -14.10 10.56
C MET A 456 -4.89 -13.42 10.34
N LEU A 457 -5.60 -13.77 9.27
CA LEU A 457 -6.93 -13.22 8.89
C LEU A 457 -8.10 -14.12 9.32
N ARG A 458 -7.88 -15.06 10.23
CA ARG A 458 -8.87 -16.06 10.62
C ARG A 458 -10.01 -15.50 11.48
N LYS A 459 -9.78 -14.40 12.17
CA LYS A 459 -10.77 -13.76 13.05
C LYS A 459 -11.53 -12.63 12.37
N VAL A 460 -12.76 -12.45 12.83
CA VAL A 460 -13.65 -11.35 12.42
C VAL A 460 -14.21 -10.67 13.67
N GLU A 461 -14.37 -9.36 13.59
CA GLU A 461 -15.07 -8.57 14.60
C GLU A 461 -16.50 -8.30 14.14
N ILE A 462 -17.47 -8.59 14.99
CA ILE A 462 -18.90 -8.42 14.70
C ILE A 462 -19.25 -6.92 14.70
N ALA A 463 -19.62 -6.39 13.55
CA ALA A 463 -20.03 -4.99 13.40
C ALA A 463 -21.51 -4.80 13.73
N SER A 464 -22.38 -5.69 13.22
CA SER A 464 -23.81 -5.74 13.53
C SER A 464 -24.23 -7.16 13.81
N THR A 465 -25.04 -7.33 14.83
CA THR A 465 -25.46 -8.66 15.32
C THR A 465 -26.56 -9.28 14.46
N GLY A 466 -27.38 -8.47 13.76
CA GLY A 466 -28.61 -8.98 13.15
C GLY A 466 -29.45 -9.77 14.17
N ASP A 467 -29.98 -10.91 13.75
CA ASP A 467 -30.74 -11.86 14.58
C ASP A 467 -29.84 -13.01 15.12
N SER A 468 -28.51 -12.84 15.09
CA SER A 468 -27.54 -13.86 15.53
C SER A 468 -27.35 -13.90 17.03
N THR A 469 -26.71 -14.97 17.51
CA THR A 469 -26.32 -15.15 18.92
C THR A 469 -25.05 -14.36 19.29
N PHE A 470 -24.39 -13.72 18.33
CA PHE A 470 -23.16 -12.94 18.56
C PHE A 470 -23.43 -11.61 19.25
N ILE A 471 -22.41 -11.10 19.92
CA ILE A 471 -22.42 -9.80 20.58
C ILE A 471 -21.64 -8.80 19.71
N LYS A 472 -22.11 -7.55 19.62
CA LYS A 472 -21.42 -6.50 18.90
C LYS A 472 -20.02 -6.25 19.48
N GLY A 473 -19.00 -6.24 18.60
CA GLY A 473 -17.58 -6.11 18.99
C GLY A 473 -16.94 -7.42 19.45
N GLU A 474 -17.65 -8.55 19.39
CA GLU A 474 -17.08 -9.86 19.70
C GLU A 474 -16.15 -10.33 18.58
N GLN A 475 -15.04 -10.96 18.96
CA GLN A 475 -14.12 -11.61 18.03
C GLN A 475 -14.53 -13.06 17.82
N ALA A 476 -15.11 -13.36 16.66
CA ALA A 476 -15.51 -14.70 16.28
C ALA A 476 -14.54 -15.33 15.26
N GLU A 477 -14.54 -16.64 15.14
CA GLU A 477 -13.88 -17.30 14.01
C GLU A 477 -14.70 -17.12 12.73
N HIS A 478 -14.02 -16.87 11.63
CA HIS A 478 -14.68 -16.68 10.36
C HIS A 478 -15.54 -17.86 9.92
N THR A 479 -15.10 -19.10 10.24
CA THR A 479 -15.87 -20.32 9.96
C THR A 479 -17.17 -20.35 10.78
N ALA A 480 -17.12 -20.06 12.05
CA ALA A 480 -18.30 -20.00 12.91
C ALA A 480 -19.28 -18.87 12.47
N PHE A 481 -18.72 -17.72 12.08
CA PHE A 481 -19.49 -16.63 11.52
C PHE A 481 -20.22 -17.04 10.25
N LEU A 482 -19.56 -17.72 9.31
CA LEU A 482 -20.18 -18.20 8.08
C LEU A 482 -21.28 -19.24 8.36
N GLU A 483 -21.05 -20.18 9.26
CA GLU A 483 -22.03 -21.18 9.66
C GLU A 483 -23.31 -20.54 10.24
N GLU A 484 -23.14 -19.51 11.06
CA GLU A 484 -24.28 -18.78 11.63
C GLU A 484 -25.01 -17.95 10.55
N CYS A 485 -24.27 -17.33 9.62
CA CYS A 485 -24.87 -16.62 8.48
C CYS A 485 -25.70 -17.57 7.60
N ASP A 486 -25.17 -18.76 7.31
CA ASP A 486 -25.86 -19.76 6.49
C ASP A 486 -27.13 -20.27 7.19
N ARG A 487 -27.07 -20.51 8.51
CA ARG A 487 -28.21 -20.90 9.33
C ARG A 487 -29.33 -19.84 9.28
N LEU A 488 -28.96 -18.57 9.53
CA LEU A 488 -29.94 -17.48 9.56
C LEU A 488 -30.56 -17.20 8.17
N LYS A 489 -29.76 -17.30 7.11
CA LYS A 489 -30.27 -17.19 5.74
C LYS A 489 -31.26 -18.30 5.41
N ALA A 490 -31.00 -19.54 5.86
CA ALA A 490 -31.92 -20.66 5.67
C ALA A 490 -33.24 -20.47 6.43
N GLU A 491 -33.20 -19.79 7.59
CA GLU A 491 -34.37 -19.44 8.42
C GLU A 491 -35.08 -18.16 7.94
N GLY A 492 -34.49 -17.42 6.96
CA GLY A 492 -35.03 -16.14 6.45
C GLY A 492 -34.89 -14.96 7.40
N LEU A 493 -33.94 -15.04 8.34
CA LEU A 493 -33.58 -14.01 9.33
C LEU A 493 -32.44 -13.12 8.81
N ILE A 494 -32.22 -11.99 9.49
CA ILE A 494 -31.18 -11.03 9.12
C ILE A 494 -29.81 -11.54 9.60
N PRO A 495 -28.84 -11.80 8.68
CA PRO A 495 -27.51 -12.29 9.06
C PRO A 495 -26.69 -11.17 9.72
N PRO A 496 -25.72 -11.52 10.59
CA PRO A 496 -24.77 -10.57 11.16
C PRO A 496 -23.81 -10.05 10.09
N THR A 497 -23.25 -8.85 10.33
CA THR A 497 -22.17 -8.30 9.54
C THR A 497 -20.89 -8.23 10.37
N ALA A 498 -19.75 -8.49 9.75
CA ALA A 498 -18.46 -8.49 10.44
C ALA A 498 -17.36 -7.92 9.57
N ASN A 499 -16.34 -7.36 10.22
CA ASN A 499 -15.13 -6.87 9.59
C ASN A 499 -13.99 -7.88 9.84
N ARG A 500 -13.15 -8.10 8.83
CA ARG A 500 -11.93 -8.91 9.01
C ARG A 500 -10.96 -8.21 9.95
N GLU A 501 -10.37 -8.97 10.86
CA GLU A 501 -9.34 -8.50 11.77
C GLU A 501 -8.01 -9.16 11.42
N LEU A 502 -6.92 -8.38 11.41
CA LEU A 502 -5.56 -8.86 11.25
C LEU A 502 -4.95 -9.11 12.61
N LEU A 503 -4.57 -10.35 12.88
CA LEU A 503 -3.88 -10.73 14.13
C LEU A 503 -2.43 -11.09 13.82
N GLY A 504 -1.50 -10.69 14.71
CA GLY A 504 -0.14 -11.24 14.70
C GLY A 504 -0.15 -12.75 14.95
N ILE A 505 0.87 -13.46 14.47
CA ILE A 505 0.95 -14.94 14.59
C ILE A 505 0.87 -15.41 16.05
N THR A 506 1.48 -14.69 16.99
CA THR A 506 1.43 -15.02 18.42
C THR A 506 0.00 -14.93 18.96
N LYS A 507 -0.70 -13.81 18.69
CA LYS A 507 -2.09 -13.62 19.13
C LYS A 507 -3.04 -14.60 18.43
N ALA A 508 -2.84 -14.86 17.14
CA ALA A 508 -3.60 -15.85 16.40
C ALA A 508 -3.43 -17.27 16.98
N SER A 509 -2.22 -17.64 17.40
CA SER A 509 -1.94 -18.94 18.02
C SER A 509 -2.56 -19.11 19.39
N LEU A 510 -2.69 -18.03 20.18
CA LEU A 510 -3.33 -18.05 21.50
C LEU A 510 -4.86 -18.01 21.42
N SER A 511 -5.42 -17.44 20.36
CA SER A 511 -6.87 -17.29 20.18
C SER A 511 -7.52 -18.39 19.33
N THR A 512 -6.87 -19.54 19.20
CA THR A 512 -7.40 -20.72 18.49
C THR A 512 -8.56 -21.37 19.25
N GLU A 513 -9.42 -22.13 18.52
CA GLU A 513 -10.48 -22.94 19.15
C GLU A 513 -9.90 -23.99 20.10
N SER A 514 -8.76 -24.61 19.74
CA SER A 514 -8.09 -25.62 20.55
C SER A 514 -7.37 -24.98 21.74
N PHE A 515 -7.93 -25.11 22.92
CA PHE A 515 -7.26 -24.65 24.14
C PHE A 515 -6.03 -25.50 24.49
N ILE A 516 -5.98 -26.78 24.08
CA ILE A 516 -4.80 -27.65 24.25
C ILE A 516 -3.62 -27.10 23.48
N SER A 517 -3.83 -26.75 22.21
CA SER A 517 -2.80 -26.16 21.37
C SER A 517 -2.33 -24.81 21.91
N ALA A 518 -3.25 -23.93 22.31
CA ALA A 518 -2.93 -22.62 22.87
C ALA A 518 -2.15 -22.74 24.18
N ALA A 519 -2.58 -23.60 25.10
CA ALA A 519 -1.92 -23.83 26.39
C ALA A 519 -0.49 -24.39 26.25
N SER A 520 -0.23 -25.18 25.20
CA SER A 520 1.10 -25.73 24.94
C SER A 520 2.08 -24.71 24.32
N PHE A 521 1.58 -23.55 23.90
CA PHE A 521 2.40 -22.51 23.27
C PHE A 521 2.90 -21.49 24.29
N GLN A 522 2.01 -20.71 24.88
CA GLN A 522 2.33 -19.68 25.89
C GLN A 522 1.15 -19.49 26.85
N GLU A 523 1.36 -18.81 27.97
CA GLU A 523 0.33 -18.44 28.95
C GLU A 523 -0.52 -19.63 29.42
N THR A 524 0.10 -20.78 29.68
CA THR A 524 -0.55 -22.06 29.98
C THR A 524 -1.63 -21.92 31.07
N THR A 525 -1.31 -21.29 32.18
CA THR A 525 -2.22 -21.14 33.31
C THR A 525 -3.45 -20.32 32.95
N ARG A 526 -3.27 -19.19 32.28
CA ARG A 526 -4.35 -18.31 31.84
C ARG A 526 -5.30 -19.02 30.88
N VAL A 527 -4.74 -19.68 29.86
CA VAL A 527 -5.53 -20.38 28.83
C VAL A 527 -6.32 -21.53 29.45
N LEU A 528 -5.72 -22.34 30.30
CA LEU A 528 -6.40 -23.47 30.96
C LEU A 528 -7.47 -22.99 31.92
N THR A 529 -7.22 -21.93 32.69
CA THR A 529 -8.21 -21.36 33.62
C THR A 529 -9.40 -20.81 32.84
N GLU A 530 -9.16 -20.06 31.77
CA GLU A 530 -10.23 -19.53 30.90
C GLU A 530 -11.05 -20.67 30.27
N ALA A 531 -10.38 -21.68 29.72
CA ALA A 531 -11.04 -22.83 29.13
C ALA A 531 -11.90 -23.61 30.16
N ALA A 532 -11.41 -23.76 31.41
CA ALA A 532 -12.15 -24.42 32.46
C ALA A 532 -13.39 -23.62 32.89
N VAL A 533 -13.26 -22.30 33.06
CA VAL A 533 -14.39 -21.42 33.46
C VAL A 533 -15.46 -21.35 32.37
N THR A 534 -15.04 -21.26 31.11
CA THR A 534 -15.97 -21.17 29.96
C THR A 534 -16.49 -22.53 29.50
N GLY A 535 -15.95 -23.65 30.04
CA GLY A 535 -16.35 -25.00 29.62
C GLY A 535 -16.02 -25.32 28.16
N LYS A 536 -14.90 -24.80 27.64
CA LYS A 536 -14.50 -25.00 26.23
C LYS A 536 -14.32 -26.48 25.91
N ARG A 537 -14.73 -26.86 24.69
CA ARG A 537 -14.58 -28.22 24.15
C ARG A 537 -13.58 -28.20 23.03
N ASP A 538 -12.60 -29.10 23.04
CA ASP A 538 -11.63 -29.28 21.96
C ASP A 538 -12.04 -30.45 21.09
N TYR A 539 -12.14 -30.20 19.78
CA TYR A 539 -12.54 -31.22 18.80
C TYR A 539 -11.37 -32.00 18.21
N LEU A 540 -10.13 -31.71 18.64
CA LEU A 540 -8.91 -32.38 18.20
C LEU A 540 -8.72 -32.38 16.65
N ARG A 541 -9.00 -31.27 16.01
CA ARG A 541 -8.93 -31.12 14.56
C ARG A 541 -7.52 -30.87 14.03
N GLY A 542 -6.63 -30.30 14.82
CA GLY A 542 -5.27 -29.95 14.41
C GLY A 542 -4.25 -31.05 14.70
N LEU A 543 -3.01 -30.81 14.28
CA LEU A 543 -1.91 -31.77 14.48
C LEU A 543 -1.44 -31.79 15.93
N LYS A 544 -1.23 -30.63 16.52
CA LYS A 544 -0.58 -30.44 17.82
C LYS A 544 -1.36 -31.05 18.97
N GLU A 545 -2.66 -30.83 19.02
CA GLU A 545 -3.55 -31.39 20.04
C GLU A 545 -3.61 -32.91 20.00
N ASN A 546 -3.61 -33.48 18.79
CA ASN A 546 -3.59 -34.95 18.64
C ASN A 546 -2.25 -35.56 19.11
N VAL A 547 -1.13 -34.90 18.83
CA VAL A 547 0.20 -35.31 19.32
C VAL A 547 0.23 -35.28 20.86
N ILE A 548 -0.27 -34.21 21.47
CA ILE A 548 -0.27 -34.05 22.92
C ILE A 548 -1.11 -35.12 23.59
N VAL A 549 -2.28 -35.46 23.01
CA VAL A 549 -3.18 -36.49 23.56
C VAL A 549 -2.70 -37.92 23.21
N GLY A 550 -1.69 -38.08 22.35
CA GLY A 550 -1.16 -39.38 21.94
C GLY A 550 -2.01 -40.09 20.89
N ARG A 551 -2.81 -39.36 20.10
CA ARG A 551 -3.56 -39.89 18.99
C ARG A 551 -2.78 -39.74 17.68
N LEU A 552 -3.21 -40.48 16.65
CA LEU A 552 -2.70 -40.30 15.30
C LEU A 552 -3.04 -38.89 14.78
N ILE A 553 -2.08 -38.30 14.12
CA ILE A 553 -2.28 -36.96 13.52
C ILE A 553 -3.21 -37.06 12.30
N PRO A 554 -4.12 -36.11 12.10
CA PRO A 554 -4.97 -36.04 10.91
C PRO A 554 -4.16 -35.49 9.72
N ALA A 555 -3.15 -36.25 9.27
CA ALA A 555 -2.28 -35.90 8.15
C ALA A 555 -1.76 -37.17 7.46
N GLY A 556 -1.41 -37.06 6.17
CA GLY A 556 -0.88 -38.14 5.35
C GLY A 556 -1.97 -39.07 4.85
N LYS A 557 -1.57 -40.33 4.52
CA LYS A 557 -2.46 -41.36 3.95
C LYS A 557 -3.48 -41.94 4.94
N GLY A 558 -3.48 -41.49 6.19
CA GLY A 558 -4.36 -41.96 7.25
C GLY A 558 -5.56 -41.04 7.54
N LEU A 559 -5.85 -40.12 6.65
CA LEU A 559 -7.03 -39.24 6.71
C LEU A 559 -8.27 -40.01 6.25
#